data_0068f9ded83eef8a76815834b93bbf13
#
_entry.id   0068f9ded83eef8a76815834b93bbf13
#
_cell.length_a   1.000
_cell.length_b   1.000
_cell.length_c   1.000
_cell.angle_alpha   90.00
_cell.angle_beta   90.00
_cell.angle_gamma   90.00
#
_symmetry.space_group_name_H-M   'P 1'
#
loop_
_entity.id
_entity.type
_entity.pdbx_description
1 polymer ?
#
loop_
_entity_poly.entity_id
_entity_poly.type
_entity_poly.pdbx_seq_one_letter_code
_entity_poly.pdbx_strand_id
1 'polypeptide(L)'
;TVANFVGLAEGKLDATNGKPFYDGLKFHRVIEDFMIQGGDPRGNGTGGPGYKFADEEVPYKFEGPGILAMANAGANTNGSQFFITHVETPWLNGKHTIFGKVVTGQDVVDAVKQGDEIKSVKVIRQGADAEGFTATQDEWNKYAEEATRKAVAAKEAKYAKKIAEVEAKFPGYTKTVDGIYYKTTKEGSG
;
A
#
# COMPACT_ATOMS: atom_id res chain seq x y z
N THR A 1 0.67 6.37 -3.88
CA THR A 1 -0.66 5.70 -3.73
C THR A 1 -1.79 6.58 -4.25
N VAL A 2 -1.97 7.81 -3.71
CA VAL A 2 -3.06 8.72 -4.15
C VAL A 2 -3.01 8.96 -5.66
N ALA A 3 -1.83 9.26 -6.24
CA ALA A 3 -1.68 9.47 -7.68
C ALA A 3 -2.10 8.25 -8.50
N ASN A 4 -1.80 7.03 -8.01
CA ASN A 4 -2.25 5.79 -8.65
C ASN A 4 -3.78 5.69 -8.67
N PHE A 5 -4.42 5.85 -7.50
CA PHE A 5 -5.87 5.74 -7.39
C PHE A 5 -6.58 6.81 -8.24
N VAL A 6 -6.14 8.06 -8.14
CA VAL A 6 -6.71 9.18 -8.90
C VAL A 6 -6.49 8.98 -10.41
N GLY A 7 -5.28 8.62 -10.83
CA GLY A 7 -4.97 8.41 -12.23
C GLY A 7 -5.74 7.24 -12.86
N LEU A 8 -5.96 6.16 -12.10
CA LEU A 8 -6.84 5.05 -12.53
C LEU A 8 -8.29 5.51 -12.59
N ALA A 9 -8.80 6.21 -11.57
CA ALA A 9 -10.18 6.69 -11.54
C ALA A 9 -10.51 7.65 -12.68
N GLU A 10 -9.56 8.50 -13.06
CA GLU A 10 -9.73 9.48 -14.15
C GLU A 10 -9.35 8.95 -15.54
N GLY A 11 -8.89 7.71 -15.64
CA GLY A 11 -8.48 7.15 -16.93
C GLY A 11 -7.20 7.75 -17.51
N LYS A 12 -6.31 8.28 -16.65
CA LYS A 12 -5.09 9.01 -17.06
C LYS A 12 -3.81 8.17 -17.04
N LEU A 13 -3.87 6.94 -16.54
CA LEU A 13 -2.74 6.02 -16.58
C LEU A 13 -2.85 5.11 -17.81
N ASP A 14 -1.71 4.71 -18.37
CA ASP A 14 -1.65 3.87 -19.59
C ASP A 14 -2.46 2.58 -19.45
N ALA A 15 -2.48 1.99 -18.27
CA ALA A 15 -3.25 0.78 -17.95
C ALA A 15 -4.76 0.94 -18.16
N THR A 16 -5.26 2.16 -18.26
CA THR A 16 -6.70 2.47 -18.38
C THR A 16 -7.17 2.55 -19.85
N ASN A 17 -6.24 2.68 -20.79
CA ASN A 17 -6.57 2.99 -22.20
C ASN A 17 -7.50 4.20 -22.35
N GLY A 18 -7.32 5.22 -21.51
CA GLY A 18 -8.08 6.47 -21.52
C GLY A 18 -9.50 6.38 -20.95
N LYS A 19 -9.86 5.32 -20.25
CA LYS A 19 -11.18 5.12 -19.62
C LYS A 19 -11.07 5.04 -18.10
N PRO A 20 -12.05 5.56 -17.34
CA PRO A 20 -12.13 5.34 -15.90
C PRO A 20 -12.00 3.86 -15.55
N PHE A 21 -10.98 3.51 -14.76
CA PHE A 21 -10.63 2.10 -14.52
C PHE A 21 -11.62 1.41 -13.58
N TYR A 22 -12.16 2.13 -12.62
CA TYR A 22 -13.01 1.54 -11.57
C TYR A 22 -14.48 1.41 -11.96
N ASP A 23 -14.93 2.11 -12.99
CA ASP A 23 -16.30 2.12 -13.42
C ASP A 23 -16.72 0.72 -13.91
N GLY A 24 -17.81 0.21 -13.38
CA GLY A 24 -18.33 -1.13 -13.68
C GLY A 24 -17.64 -2.28 -12.94
N LEU A 25 -16.57 -2.01 -12.17
CA LEU A 25 -15.95 -3.03 -11.33
C LEU A 25 -16.83 -3.34 -10.12
N LYS A 26 -16.61 -4.53 -9.52
CA LYS A 26 -17.41 -4.99 -8.39
C LYS A 26 -16.62 -4.98 -7.09
N PHE A 27 -17.36 -4.85 -5.99
CA PHE A 27 -16.84 -5.26 -4.69
C PHE A 27 -16.84 -6.79 -4.64
N HIS A 28 -15.75 -7.39 -5.09
CA HIS A 28 -15.62 -8.83 -5.27
C HIS A 28 -15.45 -9.60 -3.95
N ARG A 29 -15.12 -8.89 -2.86
CA ARG A 29 -14.97 -9.46 -1.53
C ARG A 29 -15.54 -8.49 -0.50
N VAL A 30 -16.54 -8.96 0.23
CA VAL A 30 -17.16 -8.24 1.35
C VAL A 30 -17.17 -9.17 2.56
N ILE A 31 -16.64 -8.71 3.66
CA ILE A 31 -16.66 -9.44 4.94
C ILE A 31 -17.29 -8.52 5.97
N GLU A 32 -18.43 -8.93 6.50
CA GLU A 32 -19.14 -8.24 7.56
C GLU A 32 -18.22 -8.03 8.77
N ASP A 33 -18.38 -6.91 9.45
CA ASP A 33 -17.52 -6.51 10.57
C ASP A 33 -16.01 -6.46 10.27
N PHE A 34 -15.65 -6.35 8.98
CA PHE A 34 -14.26 -6.20 8.58
C PHE A 34 -14.07 -5.13 7.50
N MET A 35 -14.40 -5.43 6.24
CA MET A 35 -14.16 -4.49 5.13
C MET A 35 -14.91 -4.88 3.85
N ILE A 36 -15.01 -3.92 2.93
CA ILE A 36 -15.37 -4.13 1.53
C ILE A 36 -14.12 -3.96 0.66
N GLN A 37 -13.89 -4.83 -0.32
CA GLN A 37 -12.73 -4.82 -1.22
C GLN A 37 -13.18 -4.81 -2.67
N GLY A 38 -12.64 -3.87 -3.43
CA GLY A 38 -12.91 -3.68 -4.87
C GLY A 38 -11.65 -3.36 -5.66
N GLY A 39 -11.82 -2.88 -6.90
CA GLY A 39 -10.72 -2.44 -7.75
C GLY A 39 -9.99 -3.55 -8.51
N ASP A 40 -10.57 -4.75 -8.56
CA ASP A 40 -10.07 -5.88 -9.34
C ASP A 40 -10.82 -6.01 -10.65
N PRO A 41 -10.18 -5.81 -11.83
CA PRO A 41 -10.85 -5.96 -13.13
C PRO A 41 -11.26 -7.40 -13.47
N ARG A 42 -10.70 -8.41 -12.77
CA ARG A 42 -11.10 -9.81 -12.90
C ARG A 42 -12.20 -10.22 -11.93
N GLY A 43 -12.42 -9.43 -10.87
CA GLY A 43 -13.45 -9.68 -9.87
C GLY A 43 -13.25 -10.95 -9.02
N ASN A 44 -12.03 -11.44 -8.90
CA ASN A 44 -11.70 -12.67 -8.16
C ASN A 44 -10.50 -12.52 -7.19
N GLY A 45 -9.99 -11.31 -7.02
CA GLY A 45 -8.85 -11.00 -6.14
C GLY A 45 -7.47 -11.12 -6.80
N THR A 46 -7.39 -11.56 -8.06
CA THR A 46 -6.10 -11.80 -8.74
C THR A 46 -5.75 -10.77 -9.80
N GLY A 47 -6.68 -9.89 -10.15
CA GLY A 47 -6.51 -8.86 -11.15
C GLY A 47 -5.86 -7.59 -10.62
N GLY A 48 -5.48 -6.73 -11.55
CA GLY A 48 -4.86 -5.43 -11.26
C GLY A 48 -4.57 -4.66 -12.53
N PRO A 49 -3.88 -3.53 -12.43
CA PRO A 49 -3.62 -2.62 -13.55
C PRO A 49 -2.46 -3.07 -14.46
N GLY A 50 -1.89 -4.26 -14.24
CA GLY A 50 -0.74 -4.76 -15.02
C GLY A 50 0.63 -4.40 -14.43
N TYR A 51 0.67 -3.67 -13.33
CA TYR A 51 1.90 -3.31 -12.60
C TYR A 51 1.71 -3.42 -11.09
N LYS A 52 2.83 -3.31 -10.36
CA LYS A 52 2.87 -3.23 -8.90
C LYS A 52 3.74 -2.06 -8.46
N PHE A 53 3.45 -1.49 -7.28
CA PHE A 53 4.25 -0.43 -6.70
C PHE A 53 4.46 -0.61 -5.19
N ALA A 54 5.46 0.09 -4.67
CA ALA A 54 5.92 -0.03 -3.29
C ALA A 54 4.87 0.46 -2.27
N ASP A 55 4.94 -0.10 -1.06
CA ASP A 55 4.21 0.43 0.08
C ASP A 55 4.74 1.82 0.44
N GLU A 56 3.86 2.68 0.94
CA GLU A 56 4.20 3.96 1.53
C GLU A 56 4.01 3.90 3.04
N GLU A 57 5.04 4.24 3.79
CA GLU A 57 4.90 4.44 5.24
C GLU A 57 4.12 5.72 5.50
N VAL A 58 2.99 5.61 6.18
CA VAL A 58 2.13 6.72 6.55
C VAL A 58 1.89 6.73 8.06
N PRO A 59 1.71 7.92 8.68
CA PRO A 59 1.52 8.01 10.13
C PRO A 59 0.12 7.57 10.59
N TYR A 60 -0.73 7.16 9.65
CA TYR A 60 -2.12 6.77 9.92
C TYR A 60 -2.22 5.31 10.34
N LYS A 61 -3.25 5.01 11.10
CA LYS A 61 -3.55 3.67 11.60
C LYS A 61 -5.00 3.28 11.33
N PHE A 62 -5.27 1.99 11.38
CA PHE A 62 -6.62 1.44 11.21
C PHE A 62 -7.39 1.50 12.54
N GLU A 63 -7.71 2.73 13.00
CA GLU A 63 -8.31 3.02 14.32
C GLU A 63 -9.85 3.13 14.28
N GLY A 64 -10.49 2.71 13.19
CA GLY A 64 -11.96 2.77 13.11
C GLY A 64 -12.50 2.42 11.74
N PRO A 65 -13.81 2.61 11.55
CA PRO A 65 -14.46 2.41 10.26
C PRO A 65 -14.05 3.46 9.23
N GLY A 66 -14.25 3.13 7.96
CA GLY A 66 -14.10 4.05 6.85
C GLY A 66 -12.65 4.31 6.42
N ILE A 67 -11.68 3.55 6.90
CA ILE A 67 -10.30 3.70 6.44
C ILE A 67 -10.16 3.10 5.04
N LEU A 68 -9.71 3.92 4.09
CA LEU A 68 -9.44 3.54 2.70
C LEU A 68 -7.95 3.22 2.54
N ALA A 69 -7.67 1.99 2.14
CA ALA A 69 -6.30 1.48 2.02
C ALA A 69 -6.12 0.55 0.81
N MET A 70 -4.86 0.36 0.40
CA MET A 70 -4.51 -0.56 -0.68
C MET A 70 -4.58 -2.02 -0.21
N ALA A 71 -5.30 -2.84 -0.97
CA ALA A 71 -5.15 -4.28 -0.87
C ALA A 71 -3.86 -4.71 -1.58
N ASN A 72 -3.17 -5.70 -1.03
CA ASN A 72 -1.93 -6.25 -1.57
C ASN A 72 -1.80 -7.76 -1.29
N ALA A 73 -0.85 -8.41 -1.96
CA ALA A 73 -0.48 -9.81 -1.76
C ALA A 73 0.87 -9.96 -1.02
N GLY A 74 1.17 -9.03 -0.14
CA GLY A 74 2.44 -8.91 0.59
C GLY A 74 3.12 -7.56 0.30
N ALA A 75 4.26 -7.33 0.94
CA ALA A 75 4.97 -6.06 0.85
C ALA A 75 5.29 -5.66 -0.60
N ASN A 76 5.06 -4.39 -0.93
CA ASN A 76 5.37 -3.79 -2.24
C ASN A 76 4.62 -4.44 -3.43
N THR A 77 3.39 -4.89 -3.21
CA THR A 77 2.56 -5.48 -4.26
C THR A 77 1.26 -4.74 -4.50
N ASN A 78 1.21 -3.44 -4.19
CA ASN A 78 0.05 -2.61 -4.45
C ASN A 78 -0.23 -2.51 -5.95
N GLY A 79 -1.50 -2.45 -6.32
CA GLY A 79 -1.96 -2.32 -7.70
C GLY A 79 -3.17 -1.40 -7.81
N SER A 80 -4.31 -1.93 -8.26
CA SER A 80 -5.58 -1.18 -8.32
C SER A 80 -6.55 -1.55 -7.20
N GLN A 81 -6.37 -2.68 -6.53
CA GLN A 81 -7.29 -3.13 -5.51
C GLN A 81 -7.18 -2.30 -4.24
N PHE A 82 -8.32 -1.93 -3.68
CA PHE A 82 -8.46 -1.17 -2.44
C PHE A 82 -9.53 -1.79 -1.54
N PHE A 83 -9.52 -1.41 -0.28
CA PHE A 83 -10.58 -1.77 0.66
C PHE A 83 -10.96 -0.59 1.55
N ILE A 84 -12.19 -0.64 2.09
CA ILE A 84 -12.71 0.31 3.06
C ILE A 84 -13.16 -0.48 4.29
N THR A 85 -12.72 -0.08 5.47
CA THR A 85 -13.03 -0.80 6.72
C THR A 85 -14.43 -0.52 7.23
N HIS A 86 -15.07 -1.55 7.82
CA HIS A 86 -16.30 -1.43 8.59
C HIS A 86 -16.02 -1.10 10.06
N VAL A 87 -14.88 -1.54 10.58
CA VAL A 87 -14.50 -1.43 11.99
C VAL A 87 -13.00 -1.12 12.11
N GLU A 88 -12.53 -0.93 13.33
CA GLU A 88 -11.11 -0.87 13.65
C GLU A 88 -10.40 -2.20 13.31
N THR A 89 -9.24 -2.11 12.64
CA THR A 89 -8.48 -3.29 12.17
C THR A 89 -6.98 -3.14 12.44
N PRO A 90 -6.54 -3.03 13.71
CA PRO A 90 -5.17 -2.66 14.07
C PRO A 90 -4.10 -3.66 13.61
N TRP A 91 -4.47 -4.91 13.35
CA TRP A 91 -3.57 -5.95 12.80
C TRP A 91 -3.11 -5.67 11.36
N LEU A 92 -3.73 -4.70 10.66
CA LEU A 92 -3.36 -4.24 9.32
C LEU A 92 -2.34 -3.10 9.34
N ASN A 93 -2.06 -2.51 10.51
CA ASN A 93 -1.08 -1.44 10.66
C ASN A 93 0.29 -1.86 10.13
N GLY A 94 0.92 -1.00 9.30
CA GLY A 94 2.23 -1.25 8.70
C GLY A 94 2.26 -2.34 7.62
N LYS A 95 1.10 -2.88 7.21
CA LYS A 95 0.98 -3.91 6.15
C LYS A 95 0.26 -3.41 4.91
N HIS A 96 -0.58 -2.41 5.06
CA HIS A 96 -1.38 -1.82 3.97
C HIS A 96 -1.25 -0.31 4.02
N THR A 97 -1.01 0.31 2.87
CA THR A 97 -0.89 1.76 2.74
C THR A 97 -2.27 2.41 2.85
N ILE A 98 -2.50 3.17 3.92
CA ILE A 98 -3.69 4.00 4.08
C ILE A 98 -3.51 5.25 3.22
N PHE A 99 -4.53 5.60 2.43
CA PHE A 99 -4.47 6.79 1.58
C PHE A 99 -5.74 7.66 1.62
N GLY A 100 -6.73 7.27 2.43
CA GLY A 100 -7.95 8.05 2.59
C GLY A 100 -8.82 7.58 3.74
N LYS A 101 -9.91 8.31 3.94
CA LYS A 101 -10.93 8.00 4.93
C LYS A 101 -12.30 8.44 4.41
N VAL A 102 -13.33 7.68 4.71
CA VAL A 102 -14.74 8.06 4.47
C VAL A 102 -15.08 9.28 5.31
N VAL A 103 -15.57 10.32 4.67
CA VAL A 103 -16.02 11.56 5.33
C VAL A 103 -17.54 11.50 5.59
N THR A 104 -18.29 10.98 4.61
CA THR A 104 -19.75 10.77 4.70
C THR A 104 -20.11 9.49 3.97
N GLY A 105 -21.22 8.84 4.38
CA GLY A 105 -21.71 7.63 3.73
C GLY A 105 -21.10 6.33 4.26
N GLN A 106 -20.67 6.29 5.53
CA GLN A 106 -20.25 5.03 6.15
C GLN A 106 -21.38 4.01 6.18
N ASP A 107 -22.61 4.45 6.39
CA ASP A 107 -23.81 3.62 6.29
C ASP A 107 -23.99 2.97 4.92
N VAL A 108 -23.57 3.65 3.85
CA VAL A 108 -23.55 3.09 2.50
C VAL A 108 -22.46 2.02 2.37
N VAL A 109 -21.24 2.30 2.90
CA VAL A 109 -20.14 1.31 2.93
C VAL A 109 -20.59 0.04 3.66
N ASP A 110 -21.26 0.17 4.80
CA ASP A 110 -21.73 -0.93 5.62
C ASP A 110 -22.87 -1.72 4.95
N ALA A 111 -23.63 -1.09 4.04
CA ALA A 111 -24.70 -1.72 3.28
C ALA A 111 -24.25 -2.44 2.00
N VAL A 112 -23.01 -2.20 1.52
CA VAL A 112 -22.48 -2.84 0.30
C VAL A 112 -22.41 -4.35 0.47
N LYS A 113 -22.88 -5.07 -0.56
CA LYS A 113 -22.84 -6.54 -0.61
C LYS A 113 -21.83 -7.01 -1.65
N GLN A 114 -21.33 -8.22 -1.47
CA GLN A 114 -20.45 -8.84 -2.44
C GLN A 114 -21.16 -8.98 -3.81
N GLY A 115 -20.47 -8.46 -4.83
CA GLY A 115 -20.98 -8.40 -6.18
C GLY A 115 -21.62 -7.07 -6.58
N ASP A 116 -21.84 -6.15 -5.63
CA ASP A 116 -22.31 -4.80 -5.94
C ASP A 116 -21.30 -4.07 -6.82
N GLU A 117 -21.84 -3.25 -7.73
CA GLU A 117 -21.06 -2.58 -8.76
C GLU A 117 -20.69 -1.16 -8.37
N ILE A 118 -19.44 -0.79 -8.64
CA ILE A 118 -18.95 0.59 -8.59
C ILE A 118 -19.43 1.28 -9.89
N LYS A 119 -20.51 2.05 -9.84
CA LYS A 119 -21.05 2.74 -11.02
C LYS A 119 -20.08 3.76 -11.60
N SER A 120 -19.46 4.57 -10.73
CA SER A 120 -18.43 5.52 -11.14
C SER A 120 -17.62 6.00 -9.94
N VAL A 121 -16.35 6.36 -10.17
CA VAL A 121 -15.51 7.06 -9.21
C VAL A 121 -15.21 8.45 -9.75
N LYS A 122 -15.66 9.50 -9.04
CA LYS A 122 -15.43 10.90 -9.40
C LYS A 122 -14.47 11.55 -8.42
N VAL A 123 -13.40 12.12 -8.96
CA VAL A 123 -12.41 12.87 -8.16
C VAL A 123 -12.83 14.33 -8.09
N ILE A 124 -13.13 14.80 -6.89
CA ILE A 124 -13.45 16.21 -6.60
C ILE A 124 -12.23 16.82 -5.92
N ARG A 125 -11.73 17.93 -6.45
CA ARG A 125 -10.58 18.66 -5.90
C ARG A 125 -11.08 19.87 -5.15
N GLN A 126 -10.67 20.02 -3.89
CA GLN A 126 -11.02 21.16 -3.05
C GLN A 126 -9.76 21.80 -2.47
N GLY A 127 -9.57 23.10 -2.74
CA GLY A 127 -8.42 23.89 -2.32
C GLY A 127 -7.28 23.87 -3.32
N ALA A 128 -6.46 24.89 -3.26
CA ALA A 128 -5.41 25.19 -4.25
C ALA A 128 -4.45 24.01 -4.49
N ASP A 129 -4.02 23.33 -3.44
CA ASP A 129 -3.09 22.19 -3.55
C ASP A 129 -3.74 21.00 -4.28
N ALA A 130 -5.02 20.72 -3.98
CA ALA A 130 -5.76 19.65 -4.62
C ALA A 130 -6.11 20.00 -6.08
N GLU A 131 -6.45 21.25 -6.35
CA GLU A 131 -6.76 21.73 -7.72
C GLU A 131 -5.54 21.67 -8.63
N GLY A 132 -4.33 21.94 -8.09
CA GLY A 132 -3.07 21.81 -8.79
C GLY A 132 -2.56 20.37 -8.94
N PHE A 133 -3.17 19.40 -8.22
CA PHE A 133 -2.72 18.01 -8.27
C PHE A 133 -3.21 17.31 -9.55
N THR A 134 -2.29 16.75 -10.29
CA THR A 134 -2.54 15.94 -11.48
C THR A 134 -1.94 14.53 -11.29
N ALA A 135 -2.50 13.55 -11.97
CA ALA A 135 -2.10 12.15 -11.88
C ALA A 135 -1.97 11.54 -13.28
N THR A 136 -1.19 12.20 -14.14
CA THR A 136 -0.79 11.67 -15.44
C THR A 136 0.18 10.50 -15.26
N GLN A 137 0.41 9.72 -16.33
CA GLN A 137 1.37 8.61 -16.29
C GLN A 137 2.77 9.08 -15.87
N ASP A 138 3.26 10.19 -16.42
CA ASP A 138 4.59 10.74 -16.11
C ASP A 138 4.71 11.17 -14.65
N GLU A 139 3.69 11.80 -14.10
CA GLU A 139 3.67 12.20 -12.70
C GLU A 139 3.58 11.00 -11.78
N TRP A 140 2.74 10.02 -12.11
CA TRP A 140 2.68 8.80 -11.34
C TRP A 140 4.02 8.04 -11.36
N ASN A 141 4.70 7.95 -12.49
CA ASN A 141 6.02 7.33 -12.60
C ASN A 141 7.03 8.00 -11.64
N LYS A 142 7.08 9.34 -11.61
CA LYS A 142 7.94 10.10 -10.68
C LYS A 142 7.64 9.77 -9.21
N TYR A 143 6.35 9.76 -8.84
CA TYR A 143 5.94 9.41 -7.48
C TYR A 143 6.27 7.95 -7.12
N ALA A 144 6.08 7.00 -8.04
CA ALA A 144 6.39 5.59 -7.83
C ALA A 144 7.89 5.36 -7.65
N GLU A 145 8.73 6.01 -8.45
CA GLU A 145 10.19 5.98 -8.30
C GLU A 145 10.64 6.57 -6.97
N GLU A 146 10.08 7.71 -6.58
CA GLU A 146 10.39 8.35 -5.29
C GLU A 146 9.97 7.46 -4.11
N ALA A 147 8.77 6.88 -4.15
CA ALA A 147 8.29 5.95 -3.12
C ALA A 147 9.19 4.71 -3.03
N THR A 148 9.59 4.14 -4.15
CA THR A 148 10.51 3.00 -4.21
C THR A 148 11.87 3.35 -3.59
N ARG A 149 12.44 4.51 -3.95
CA ARG A 149 13.71 4.99 -3.38
C ARG A 149 13.61 5.19 -1.87
N LYS A 150 12.52 5.79 -1.38
CA LYS A 150 12.27 5.96 0.06
C LYS A 150 12.15 4.62 0.78
N ALA A 151 11.42 3.67 0.20
CA ALA A 151 11.25 2.33 0.78
C ALA A 151 12.58 1.56 0.86
N VAL A 152 13.43 1.64 -0.16
CA VAL A 152 14.79 1.06 -0.15
C VAL A 152 15.64 1.71 0.94
N ALA A 153 15.69 3.04 1.00
CA ALA A 153 16.47 3.75 2.01
C ALA A 153 16.01 3.44 3.45
N ALA A 154 14.69 3.37 3.68
CA ALA A 154 14.13 3.00 4.98
C ALA A 154 14.52 1.56 5.38
N LYS A 155 14.49 0.62 4.42
CA LYS A 155 14.92 -0.76 4.63
C LYS A 155 16.41 -0.83 5.00
N GLU A 156 17.27 -0.13 4.26
CA GLU A 156 18.71 -0.06 4.53
C GLU A 156 19.00 0.54 5.91
N ALA A 157 18.34 1.64 6.27
CA ALA A 157 18.47 2.27 7.59
C ALA A 157 18.06 1.32 8.72
N LYS A 158 16.96 0.56 8.53
CA LYS A 158 16.52 -0.46 9.49
C LYS A 158 17.52 -1.59 9.64
N TYR A 159 18.13 -2.05 8.56
CA TYR A 159 19.19 -3.06 8.62
C TYR A 159 20.46 -2.53 9.28
N ALA A 160 20.90 -1.31 8.96
CA ALA A 160 22.05 -0.67 9.59
C ALA A 160 21.85 -0.53 11.10
N LYS A 161 20.67 -0.09 11.54
CA LYS A 161 20.33 -0.03 12.98
C LYS A 161 20.41 -1.40 13.64
N LYS A 162 19.85 -2.43 13.01
CA LYS A 162 19.86 -3.79 13.54
C LYS A 162 21.27 -4.38 13.61
N ILE A 163 22.12 -4.08 12.63
CA ILE A 163 23.54 -4.44 12.64
C ILE A 163 24.25 -3.76 13.82
N ALA A 164 24.06 -2.44 14.00
CA ALA A 164 24.67 -1.70 15.09
C ALA A 164 24.22 -2.23 16.48
N GLU A 165 22.95 -2.60 16.63
CA GLU A 165 22.43 -3.22 17.87
C GLU A 165 23.11 -4.58 18.16
N VAL A 166 23.35 -5.40 17.12
CA VAL A 166 24.06 -6.69 17.24
C VAL A 166 25.52 -6.45 17.61
N GLU A 167 26.21 -5.53 16.93
CA GLU A 167 27.62 -5.20 17.20
C GLU A 167 27.82 -4.65 18.62
N ALA A 168 26.90 -3.81 19.09
CA ALA A 168 26.92 -3.29 20.46
C ALA A 168 26.69 -4.40 21.52
N LYS A 169 25.84 -5.39 21.20
CA LYS A 169 25.52 -6.50 22.11
C LYS A 169 26.62 -7.55 22.16
N PHE A 170 27.40 -7.69 21.10
CA PHE A 170 28.46 -8.69 20.96
C PHE A 170 29.81 -8.05 20.61
N PRO A 171 30.39 -7.22 21.50
CA PRO A 171 31.69 -6.60 21.24
C PRO A 171 32.79 -7.66 21.12
N GLY A 172 33.66 -7.49 20.12
CA GLY A 172 34.77 -8.41 19.86
C GLY A 172 34.40 -9.67 19.06
N TYR A 173 33.21 -9.72 18.47
CA TYR A 173 32.87 -10.70 17.46
C TYR A 173 33.35 -10.25 16.07
N THR A 174 33.78 -11.19 15.25
CA THR A 174 34.17 -10.95 13.85
C THR A 174 33.00 -11.25 12.94
N LYS A 175 32.73 -10.35 11.99
CA LYS A 175 31.68 -10.53 10.99
C LYS A 175 32.26 -11.16 9.73
N THR A 176 31.66 -12.24 9.24
CA THR A 176 31.98 -12.84 7.94
C THR A 176 31.41 -12.02 6.79
N VAL A 177 31.87 -12.29 5.56
CA VAL A 177 31.30 -11.70 4.33
C VAL A 177 29.80 -12.00 4.16
N ASP A 178 29.34 -13.14 4.66
CA ASP A 178 27.94 -13.56 4.64
C ASP A 178 27.11 -12.99 5.79
N GLY A 179 27.69 -12.14 6.63
CA GLY A 179 26.99 -11.44 7.72
C GLY A 179 26.84 -12.25 9.00
N ILE A 180 27.55 -13.35 9.17
CA ILE A 180 27.58 -14.14 10.39
C ILE A 180 28.57 -13.52 11.36
N TYR A 181 28.17 -13.39 12.64
CA TYR A 181 29.06 -12.93 13.71
C TYR A 181 29.58 -14.12 14.49
N TYR A 182 30.91 -14.23 14.63
CA TYR A 182 31.56 -15.30 15.41
C TYR A 182 32.66 -14.74 16.32
N LYS A 183 32.98 -15.47 17.37
CA LYS A 183 34.11 -15.22 18.24
C LYS A 183 34.83 -16.54 18.52
N THR A 184 36.13 -16.58 18.25
CA THR A 184 36.96 -17.71 18.63
C THR A 184 37.16 -17.68 20.13
N THR A 185 36.66 -18.68 20.86
CA THR A 185 36.78 -18.79 22.31
C THR A 185 38.00 -19.64 22.73
N LYS A 186 38.51 -20.45 21.83
CA LYS A 186 39.73 -21.27 21.99
C LYS A 186 40.34 -21.57 20.63
N GLU A 187 41.64 -21.30 20.49
CA GLU A 187 42.37 -21.78 19.31
C GLU A 187 42.57 -23.27 19.46
N GLY A 188 42.30 -24.01 18.40
CA GLY A 188 42.60 -25.43 18.33
C GLY A 188 44.12 -25.62 18.31
N SER A 189 44.63 -26.42 19.23
CA SER A 189 45.99 -26.99 19.07
C SER A 189 45.91 -28.03 18.01
N GLY A 190 46.45 -27.73 16.80
CA GLY A 190 46.57 -28.68 15.73
C GLY A 190 47.46 -29.86 16.12
#